data_0656660f2e145e200c5e9f41a100e7a0
#
_entry.id   0656660f2e145e200c5e9f41a100e7a0
#
_cell.length_a   1.000
_cell.length_b   1.000
_cell.length_c   1.000
_cell.angle_alpha   90.00
_cell.angle_beta   90.00
_cell.angle_gamma   90.00
#
_symmetry.space_group_name_H-M   'P 1'
#
loop_
_entity.id
_entity.type
_entity.pdbx_description
1 polymer ?
#
loop_
_entity_poly.entity_id
_entity_poly.type
_entity_poly.pdbx_seq_one_letter_code
_entity_poly.pdbx_strand_id
1 'polypeptide(L)'
;RELLPELESRYPLLDSASGRCIMGGSFGGVASVSTAYRYPGVFGSLLIQSASLVFTDIGQDHGGGPAFDPVVKFVNRYRAKPTRFTDRIYMSCGIYEPLITPNRSMVSVFREAGITVKYEETRDGHNWDNWRDRLRSGLSWLFPGPQKYVYE
;
A
#
# COMPACT_ATOMS: atom_id res chain seq x y z
N ARG A 1 17.06 -6.44 -6.27
CA ARG A 1 17.67 -6.71 -7.61
C ARG A 1 17.86 -8.20 -7.88
N GLU A 2 17.75 -9.06 -6.88
CA GLU A 2 18.00 -10.51 -7.00
C GLU A 2 16.69 -11.30 -7.13
N LEU A 3 15.70 -10.97 -6.31
CA LEU A 3 14.46 -11.73 -6.22
C LEU A 3 13.62 -11.73 -7.52
N LEU A 4 13.40 -10.57 -8.14
CA LEU A 4 12.57 -10.52 -9.35
C LEU A 4 13.18 -11.32 -10.51
N PRO A 5 14.46 -11.13 -10.88
CA PRO A 5 15.08 -11.95 -11.92
C PRO A 5 15.03 -13.45 -11.62
N GLU A 6 15.20 -13.85 -10.37
CA GLU A 6 15.11 -15.24 -9.95
C GLU A 6 13.70 -15.82 -10.14
N LEU A 7 12.67 -15.07 -9.73
CA LEU A 7 11.28 -15.49 -9.91
C LEU A 7 10.91 -15.57 -11.41
N GLU A 8 11.32 -14.58 -12.19
CA GLU A 8 11.05 -14.51 -13.63
C GLU A 8 11.74 -15.63 -14.40
N SER A 9 12.89 -16.10 -13.94
CA SER A 9 13.58 -17.26 -14.53
C SER A 9 12.90 -18.59 -14.26
N ARG A 10 12.15 -18.69 -13.14
CA ARG A 10 11.51 -19.93 -12.68
C ARG A 10 10.04 -20.06 -13.05
N TYR A 11 9.35 -18.94 -13.21
CA TYR A 11 7.90 -18.91 -13.40
C TYR A 11 7.51 -18.07 -14.61
N PRO A 12 6.46 -18.43 -15.33
CA PRO A 12 5.96 -17.67 -16.48
C PRO A 12 5.21 -16.40 -15.99
N LEU A 13 5.95 -15.43 -15.48
CA LEU A 13 5.42 -14.17 -14.98
C LEU A 13 5.32 -13.13 -16.09
N LEU A 14 4.39 -12.18 -15.94
CA LEU A 14 4.32 -11.04 -16.83
C LEU A 14 5.52 -10.12 -16.58
N ASP A 15 6.33 -9.88 -17.61
CA ASP A 15 7.45 -8.94 -17.55
C ASP A 15 6.98 -7.51 -17.76
N SER A 16 6.13 -7.04 -16.87
CA SER A 16 5.63 -5.67 -16.87
C SER A 16 5.24 -5.21 -15.47
N ALA A 17 5.35 -3.92 -15.20
CA ALA A 17 4.91 -3.35 -13.94
C ALA A 17 3.41 -3.62 -13.67
N SER A 18 2.57 -3.64 -14.72
CA SER A 18 1.13 -3.90 -14.59
C SER A 18 0.80 -5.30 -14.06
N GLY A 19 1.71 -6.27 -14.26
CA GLY A 19 1.58 -7.62 -13.71
C GLY A 19 2.13 -7.77 -12.29
N ARG A 20 2.76 -6.73 -11.73
CA ARG A 20 3.44 -6.82 -10.44
C ARG A 20 2.76 -5.97 -9.38
N CYS A 21 2.41 -6.60 -8.27
CA CYS A 21 1.92 -5.93 -7.06
C CYS A 21 2.89 -6.20 -5.90
N ILE A 22 3.22 -5.16 -5.15
CA ILE A 22 3.87 -5.32 -3.85
C ILE A 22 2.83 -5.08 -2.75
N MET A 23 2.83 -5.94 -1.72
CA MET A 23 1.85 -5.84 -0.65
C MET A 23 2.49 -5.89 0.73
N GLY A 24 1.78 -5.30 1.71
CA GLY A 24 2.18 -5.38 3.09
C GLY A 24 1.19 -4.75 4.06
N GLY A 25 1.16 -5.29 5.29
CA GLY A 25 0.43 -4.72 6.41
C GLY A 25 1.35 -3.95 7.35
N SER A 26 0.83 -2.95 8.07
CA SER A 26 1.58 -2.22 9.08
C SER A 26 2.92 -1.64 8.55
N PHE A 27 4.04 -2.00 9.15
CA PHE A 27 5.38 -1.67 8.63
C PHE A 27 5.63 -2.20 7.21
N GLY A 28 5.11 -3.38 6.88
CA GLY A 28 5.17 -3.93 5.53
C GLY A 28 4.47 -3.02 4.51
N GLY A 29 3.42 -2.32 4.92
CA GLY A 29 2.72 -1.33 4.08
C GLY A 29 3.61 -0.14 3.74
N VAL A 30 4.25 0.49 4.74
CA VAL A 30 5.17 1.61 4.48
C VAL A 30 6.43 1.15 3.75
N ALA A 31 6.93 -0.05 4.03
CA ALA A 31 8.04 -0.64 3.28
C ALA A 31 7.69 -0.83 1.80
N SER A 32 6.46 -1.28 1.50
CA SER A 32 5.95 -1.41 0.13
C SER A 32 5.91 -0.07 -0.59
N VAL A 33 5.36 0.97 0.06
CA VAL A 33 5.34 2.34 -0.49
C VAL A 33 6.77 2.86 -0.73
N SER A 34 7.65 2.72 0.25
CA SER A 34 9.05 3.16 0.15
C SER A 34 9.80 2.43 -0.97
N THR A 35 9.54 1.14 -1.15
CA THR A 35 10.16 0.34 -2.20
C THR A 35 9.69 0.79 -3.59
N ALA A 36 8.39 0.92 -3.80
CA ALA A 36 7.85 1.37 -5.07
C ALA A 36 8.28 2.82 -5.41
N TYR A 37 8.33 3.69 -4.41
CA TYR A 37 8.84 5.05 -4.56
C TYR A 37 10.32 5.12 -5.00
N ARG A 38 11.16 4.23 -4.45
CA ARG A 38 12.60 4.16 -4.80
C ARG A 38 12.86 3.51 -6.15
N TYR A 39 11.94 2.66 -6.59
CA TYR A 39 12.06 1.90 -7.84
C TYR A 39 10.78 2.07 -8.68
N PRO A 40 10.51 3.30 -9.17
CA PRO A 40 9.33 3.58 -9.99
C PRO A 40 9.37 2.74 -11.27
N GLY A 41 8.19 2.29 -11.70
CA GLY A 41 8.06 1.44 -12.89
C GLY A 41 8.33 -0.05 -12.67
N VAL A 42 8.69 -0.49 -11.46
CA VAL A 42 8.83 -1.93 -11.14
C VAL A 42 7.49 -2.53 -10.73
N PHE A 43 6.72 -1.85 -9.90
CA PHE A 43 5.41 -2.30 -9.41
C PHE A 43 4.32 -1.38 -9.92
N GLY A 44 3.39 -1.89 -10.71
CA GLY A 44 2.24 -1.14 -11.23
C GLY A 44 1.12 -1.00 -10.19
N SER A 45 1.15 -1.80 -9.14
CA SER A 45 0.14 -1.74 -8.08
C SER A 45 0.68 -2.04 -6.70
N LEU A 46 0.01 -1.50 -5.68
CA LEU A 46 0.24 -1.78 -4.27
C LEU A 46 -1.03 -2.24 -3.59
N LEU A 47 -0.90 -3.19 -2.66
CA LEU A 47 -1.93 -3.55 -1.69
C LEU A 47 -1.38 -3.29 -0.29
N ILE A 48 -1.85 -2.23 0.37
CA ILE A 48 -1.36 -1.85 1.69
C ILE A 48 -2.48 -1.85 2.71
N GLN A 49 -2.23 -2.45 3.86
CA GLN A 49 -3.23 -2.66 4.90
C GLN A 49 -2.73 -2.11 6.22
N SER A 50 -3.50 -1.21 6.84
CA SER A 50 -3.12 -0.57 8.10
C SER A 50 -1.67 -0.08 8.08
N ALA A 51 -1.27 0.56 7.00
CA ALA A 51 0.13 0.91 6.76
C ALA A 51 0.61 1.95 7.80
N SER A 52 1.82 1.76 8.31
CA SER A 52 2.45 2.67 9.29
C SER A 52 2.92 3.97 8.64
N LEU A 53 2.00 4.70 7.99
CA LEU A 53 2.24 5.96 7.28
C LEU A 53 2.19 7.16 8.23
N VAL A 54 2.94 7.10 9.31
CA VAL A 54 2.95 8.08 10.39
C VAL A 54 3.76 9.33 9.99
N PHE A 55 3.29 10.49 10.39
CA PHE A 55 3.92 11.78 10.12
C PHE A 55 3.81 12.71 11.34
N THR A 56 4.62 13.77 11.41
CA THR A 56 4.80 14.59 12.61
C THR A 56 3.59 15.43 13.01
N ASP A 57 2.65 15.67 12.12
CA ASP A 57 1.45 16.47 12.38
C ASP A 57 0.29 15.70 13.03
N ILE A 58 0.46 14.41 13.31
CA ILE A 58 -0.53 13.60 14.06
C ILE A 58 -0.38 13.72 15.58
N GLY A 59 0.51 14.55 16.06
CA GLY A 59 0.83 14.74 17.47
C GLY A 59 2.31 14.56 17.74
N GLN A 60 2.73 14.93 18.93
CA GLN A 60 4.16 14.91 19.28
C GLN A 60 4.67 13.48 19.53
N ASP A 61 3.78 12.57 19.88
CA ASP A 61 4.08 11.17 20.11
C ASP A 61 3.37 10.29 19.08
N HIS A 62 4.10 9.82 18.10
CA HIS A 62 3.59 8.83 17.15
C HIS A 62 3.60 7.40 17.70
N GLY A 63 3.88 7.23 19.02
CA GLY A 63 3.79 5.95 19.72
C GLY A 63 4.90 4.94 19.41
N GLY A 64 5.80 5.24 18.50
CA GLY A 64 6.82 4.29 18.04
C GLY A 64 8.26 4.59 18.51
N GLY A 65 8.46 5.74 19.17
CA GLY A 65 9.81 6.15 19.62
C GLY A 65 10.78 6.34 18.43
N PRO A 66 12.09 6.37 18.69
CA PRO A 66 13.12 6.64 17.68
C PRO A 66 13.14 5.66 16.49
N ALA A 67 12.60 4.46 16.65
CA ALA A 67 12.50 3.48 15.58
C ALA A 67 11.58 3.95 14.43
N PHE A 68 10.63 4.84 14.72
CA PHE A 68 9.73 5.44 13.72
C PHE A 68 10.32 6.65 12.97
N ASP A 69 11.40 7.25 13.45
CA ASP A 69 12.00 8.45 12.84
C ASP A 69 12.27 8.29 11.33
N PRO A 70 12.79 7.16 10.82
CA PRO A 70 12.99 6.98 9.38
C PRO A 70 11.66 6.95 8.60
N VAL A 71 10.60 6.39 9.20
CA VAL A 71 9.26 6.35 8.61
C VAL A 71 8.69 7.76 8.53
N VAL A 72 8.69 8.50 9.64
CA VAL A 72 8.22 9.89 9.72
C VAL A 72 8.97 10.78 8.71
N LYS A 73 10.29 10.68 8.64
CA LYS A 73 11.11 11.41 7.67
C LYS A 73 10.74 11.08 6.23
N PHE A 74 10.51 9.81 5.92
CA PHE A 74 10.09 9.38 4.59
C PHE A 74 8.71 9.91 4.23
N VAL A 75 7.73 9.72 5.11
CA VAL A 75 6.34 10.14 4.87
C VAL A 75 6.26 11.65 4.72
N ASN A 76 6.89 12.44 5.59
CA ASN A 76 6.93 13.90 5.48
C ASN A 76 7.60 14.38 4.19
N ARG A 77 8.69 13.76 3.77
CA ARG A 77 9.35 14.06 2.49
C ARG A 77 8.42 13.82 1.31
N TYR A 78 7.72 12.70 1.31
CA TYR A 78 6.78 12.36 0.25
C TYR A 78 5.59 13.33 0.23
N ARG A 79 5.02 13.66 1.40
CA ARG A 79 3.91 14.63 1.54
C ARG A 79 4.29 16.03 1.03
N ALA A 80 5.52 16.46 1.29
CA ALA A 80 6.01 17.76 0.84
C ALA A 80 6.15 17.86 -0.69
N LYS A 81 6.38 16.74 -1.37
CA LYS A 81 6.50 16.67 -2.83
C LYS A 81 5.96 15.34 -3.34
N PRO A 82 4.64 15.18 -3.41
CA PRO A 82 4.02 13.96 -3.92
C PRO A 82 4.39 13.72 -5.38
N THR A 83 4.79 12.49 -5.69
CA THR A 83 5.11 12.08 -7.05
C THR A 83 4.51 10.73 -7.35
N ARG A 84 4.11 10.50 -8.61
CA ARG A 84 3.59 9.21 -9.04
C ARG A 84 4.73 8.19 -9.11
N PHE A 85 4.55 7.05 -8.45
CA PHE A 85 5.51 5.94 -8.44
C PHE A 85 4.88 4.59 -8.76
N THR A 86 3.55 4.55 -8.87
CA THR A 86 2.75 3.38 -9.23
C THR A 86 1.44 3.83 -9.87
N ASP A 87 0.69 2.94 -10.48
CA ASP A 87 -0.58 3.29 -11.12
C ASP A 87 -1.76 3.21 -10.15
N ARG A 88 -1.78 2.19 -9.28
CA ARG A 88 -2.90 1.89 -8.40
C ARG A 88 -2.44 1.52 -7.01
N ILE A 89 -3.18 1.97 -6.01
CA ILE A 89 -3.03 1.54 -4.61
C ILE A 89 -4.40 1.13 -4.07
N TYR A 90 -4.51 -0.12 -3.64
CA TYR A 90 -5.57 -0.52 -2.73
C TYR A 90 -5.10 -0.33 -1.30
N MET A 91 -5.87 0.41 -0.51
CA MET A 91 -5.60 0.64 0.90
C MET A 91 -6.77 0.16 1.74
N SER A 92 -6.48 -0.46 2.87
CA SER A 92 -7.49 -0.72 3.91
C SER A 92 -6.94 -0.38 5.29
N CYS A 93 -7.85 0.00 6.22
CA CYS A 93 -7.48 0.26 7.60
C CYS A 93 -8.67 -0.01 8.52
N GLY A 94 -8.41 -0.59 9.69
CA GLY A 94 -9.42 -0.75 10.73
C GLY A 94 -9.73 0.57 11.43
N ILE A 95 -11.00 0.82 11.74
CA ILE A 95 -11.40 2.07 12.42
C ILE A 95 -11.04 2.10 13.90
N TYR A 96 -10.70 0.94 14.47
CA TYR A 96 -10.36 0.81 15.90
C TYR A 96 -8.85 0.78 16.15
N GLU A 97 -8.06 1.20 15.16
CA GLU A 97 -6.60 1.24 15.29
C GLU A 97 -6.03 2.66 15.19
N PRO A 98 -4.89 2.95 15.84
CA PRO A 98 -4.32 4.29 15.85
C PRO A 98 -3.83 4.75 14.46
N LEU A 99 -3.63 3.82 13.52
CA LEU A 99 -3.18 4.12 12.17
C LEU A 99 -4.29 4.62 11.24
N ILE A 100 -5.55 4.70 11.70
CA ILE A 100 -6.67 5.15 10.88
C ILE A 100 -6.48 6.58 10.36
N THR A 101 -6.08 7.51 11.22
CA THR A 101 -5.86 8.92 10.85
C THR A 101 -4.70 9.09 9.85
N PRO A 102 -3.50 8.50 10.07
CA PRO A 102 -2.45 8.50 9.08
C PRO A 102 -2.88 7.95 7.72
N ASN A 103 -3.57 6.81 7.70
CA ASN A 103 -4.01 6.20 6.44
C ASN A 103 -5.03 7.07 5.71
N ARG A 104 -6.03 7.61 6.39
CA ARG A 104 -7.00 8.58 5.80
C ARG A 104 -6.30 9.75 5.15
N SER A 105 -5.36 10.35 5.84
CA SER A 105 -4.64 11.53 5.40
C SER A 105 -3.77 11.26 4.17
N MET A 106 -3.23 10.07 4.02
CA MET A 106 -2.40 9.72 2.86
C MET A 106 -3.18 9.45 1.59
N VAL A 107 -4.48 9.20 1.66
CA VAL A 107 -5.33 8.98 0.47
C VAL A 107 -5.32 10.19 -0.47
N SER A 108 -5.50 11.40 0.07
CA SER A 108 -5.45 12.63 -0.72
C SER A 108 -4.06 12.85 -1.33
N VAL A 109 -3.01 12.64 -0.55
CA VAL A 109 -1.62 12.81 -1.00
C VAL A 109 -1.28 11.88 -2.18
N PHE A 110 -1.71 10.63 -2.13
CA PHE A 110 -1.50 9.71 -3.25
C PHE A 110 -2.34 10.12 -4.49
N ARG A 111 -3.57 10.57 -4.29
CA ARG A 111 -4.42 11.06 -5.39
C ARG A 111 -3.86 12.31 -6.04
N GLU A 112 -3.34 13.25 -5.26
CA GLU A 112 -2.64 14.45 -5.75
C GLU A 112 -1.41 14.11 -6.60
N ALA A 113 -0.73 13.01 -6.26
CA ALA A 113 0.37 12.48 -7.07
C ALA A 113 -0.09 11.81 -8.39
N GLY A 114 -1.39 11.75 -8.68
CA GLY A 114 -1.95 11.11 -9.88
C GLY A 114 -2.04 9.57 -9.77
N ILE A 115 -2.06 9.03 -8.55
CA ILE A 115 -2.22 7.60 -8.30
C ILE A 115 -3.70 7.29 -8.08
N THR A 116 -4.22 6.24 -8.73
CA THR A 116 -5.59 5.76 -8.50
C THR A 116 -5.66 5.01 -7.17
N VAL A 117 -6.44 5.52 -6.22
CA VAL A 117 -6.54 4.94 -4.87
C VAL A 117 -7.95 4.47 -4.57
N LYS A 118 -8.10 3.17 -4.26
CA LYS A 118 -9.27 2.62 -3.58
C LYS A 118 -8.94 2.47 -2.10
N TYR A 119 -9.74 3.09 -1.24
CA TYR A 119 -9.57 3.04 0.21
C TYR A 119 -10.82 2.48 0.88
N GLU A 120 -10.62 1.52 1.76
CA GLU A 120 -11.69 0.87 2.54
C GLU A 120 -11.40 0.95 4.03
N GLU A 121 -12.40 1.36 4.81
CA GLU A 121 -12.37 1.32 6.27
C GLU A 121 -13.26 0.18 6.77
N THR A 122 -12.79 -0.51 7.78
CA THR A 122 -13.49 -1.68 8.32
C THR A 122 -13.70 -1.55 9.82
N ARG A 123 -14.79 -2.11 10.35
CA ARG A 123 -15.05 -2.19 11.79
C ARG A 123 -14.18 -3.26 12.43
N ASP A 124 -12.89 -3.04 12.39
CA ASP A 124 -11.88 -3.99 12.83
C ASP A 124 -10.67 -3.27 13.41
N GLY A 125 -9.75 -4.02 14.01
CA GLY A 125 -8.50 -3.53 14.59
C GLY A 125 -7.27 -3.90 13.75
N HIS A 126 -6.10 -3.70 14.36
CA HIS A 126 -4.79 -3.98 13.76
C HIS A 126 -4.44 -5.46 13.89
N ASN A 127 -5.02 -6.31 13.06
CA ASN A 127 -4.89 -7.76 13.17
C ASN A 127 -4.96 -8.48 11.82
N TRP A 128 -4.58 -9.75 11.84
CA TRP A 128 -4.52 -10.61 10.67
C TRP A 128 -5.89 -10.91 10.06
N ASP A 129 -6.94 -11.01 10.87
CA ASP A 129 -8.29 -11.30 10.38
C ASP A 129 -8.79 -10.15 9.50
N ASN A 130 -8.63 -8.91 9.96
CA ASN A 130 -8.91 -7.74 9.17
C ASN A 130 -8.19 -7.77 7.81
N TRP A 131 -6.89 -8.04 7.82
CA TRP A 131 -6.07 -8.03 6.61
C TRP A 131 -6.43 -9.18 5.66
N ARG A 132 -6.59 -10.39 6.17
CA ARG A 132 -6.99 -11.57 5.40
C ARG A 132 -8.32 -11.34 4.67
N ASP A 133 -9.32 -10.83 5.37
CA ASP A 133 -10.67 -10.65 4.85
C ASP A 133 -10.76 -9.58 3.76
N ARG A 134 -9.78 -8.69 3.66
CA ARG A 134 -9.67 -7.65 2.62
C ARG A 134 -8.86 -8.08 1.40
N LEU A 135 -8.09 -9.17 1.48
CA LEU A 135 -7.26 -9.62 0.36
C LEU A 135 -8.06 -9.84 -0.91
N ARG A 136 -9.20 -10.51 -0.82
CA ARG A 136 -10.05 -10.77 -1.99
C ARG A 136 -10.53 -9.47 -2.65
N SER A 137 -11.03 -8.52 -1.87
CA SER A 137 -11.48 -7.21 -2.38
C SER A 137 -10.33 -6.46 -3.05
N GLY A 138 -9.18 -6.40 -2.38
CA GLY A 138 -7.99 -5.71 -2.89
C GLY A 138 -7.45 -6.34 -4.17
N LEU A 139 -7.21 -7.63 -4.17
CA LEU A 139 -6.65 -8.34 -5.32
C LEU A 139 -7.59 -8.30 -6.53
N SER A 140 -8.91 -8.49 -6.32
CA SER A 140 -9.89 -8.41 -7.42
C SER A 140 -9.98 -7.02 -8.04
N TRP A 141 -9.78 -5.96 -7.24
CA TRP A 141 -9.76 -4.61 -7.77
C TRP A 141 -8.46 -4.27 -8.51
N LEU A 142 -7.32 -4.74 -7.99
CA LEU A 142 -6.00 -4.53 -8.60
C LEU A 142 -5.82 -5.33 -9.88
N PHE A 143 -6.34 -6.57 -9.91
CA PHE A 143 -6.23 -7.50 -11.03
C PHE A 143 -7.62 -7.98 -11.46
N PRO A 144 -8.43 -7.10 -12.07
CA PRO A 144 -9.73 -7.51 -12.58
C PRO A 144 -9.50 -8.51 -13.72
N GLY A 145 -9.88 -9.77 -13.47
CA GLY A 145 -9.91 -10.79 -14.50
C GLY A 145 -11.05 -10.53 -15.51
N PRO A 146 -11.11 -11.28 -16.62
CA PRO A 146 -12.23 -11.22 -17.51
C PRO A 146 -13.52 -11.56 -16.74
N GLN A 147 -14.54 -10.71 -16.86
CA GLN A 147 -15.86 -10.98 -16.28
C GLN A 147 -16.44 -12.20 -16.99
N LYS A 148 -16.44 -13.33 -16.30
CA LYS A 148 -17.17 -14.52 -16.77
C LYS A 148 -18.51 -14.55 -16.03
N TYR A 149 -19.57 -14.25 -16.75
CA TYR A 149 -20.92 -14.52 -16.26
C TYR A 149 -21.17 -16.02 -16.47
N VAL A 150 -21.24 -16.77 -15.39
CA VAL A 150 -21.72 -18.16 -15.41
C VAL A 150 -23.20 -18.08 -15.08
N TYR A 151 -24.05 -18.30 -16.07
CA TYR A 151 -25.46 -18.56 -15.85
C TYR A 151 -25.61 -20.06 -15.64
N GLU A 152 -25.93 -20.50 -14.42
CA GLU A 152 -26.38 -21.84 -14.15
C GLU A 152 -27.87 -21.97 -14.47
#